data_16efe1ebdfae83d552d9d84282ee0690
#
_entry.id   16efe1ebdfae83d552d9d84282ee0690
#
_cell.length_a   1.000
_cell.length_b   1.000
_cell.length_c   1.000
_cell.angle_alpha   90.00
_cell.angle_beta   90.00
_cell.angle_gamma   90.00
#
_symmetry.space_group_name_H-M   'P 1'
#
loop_
_entity.id
_entity.type
_entity.pdbx_description
1 polymer ?
#
loop_
_entity_poly.entity_id
_entity_poly.type
_entity_poly.pdbx_seq_one_letter_code
_entity_poly.pdbx_strand_id
1 'polypeptide(L)'
;QMILFLELSISKLDNGKKNVIISKLDENLQEIYLKHKPIELLPSEADSKGIIAANTIITGIPKLTKSKTDFIGFIMIPIMIGNVTTFSLIPLIDIYDVYELRDEKSSQSFLIAHSKGANKLPEKKIKVAGVLKELKANKNEKKASKMFLEAVYHMEIN
;
A
#
# COMPACT_ATOMS: atom_id res chain seq x y z
N GLN A 1 1.27 5.27 -10.56
CA GLN A 1 -0.02 5.70 -9.99
C GLN A 1 -1.18 5.44 -10.95
N MET A 2 -1.05 5.80 -12.25
CA MET A 2 -2.12 5.61 -13.25
C MET A 2 -2.63 4.16 -13.34
N ILE A 3 -1.75 3.17 -13.34
CA ILE A 3 -2.12 1.75 -13.37
C ILE A 3 -2.88 1.32 -12.12
N LEU A 4 -2.48 1.81 -10.93
CA LEU A 4 -3.22 1.58 -9.68
C LEU A 4 -4.64 2.14 -9.75
N PHE A 5 -4.77 3.37 -10.24
CA PHE A 5 -6.09 4.01 -10.42
C PHE A 5 -6.96 3.24 -11.41
N LEU A 6 -6.40 2.86 -12.57
CA LEU A 6 -7.12 2.07 -13.58
C LEU A 6 -7.62 0.74 -13.00
N GLU A 7 -6.72 -0.06 -12.41
CA GLU A 7 -7.10 -1.38 -11.86
C GLU A 7 -8.14 -1.25 -10.75
N LEU A 8 -7.99 -0.25 -9.86
CA LEU A 8 -8.97 -0.02 -8.82
C LEU A 8 -10.34 0.36 -9.41
N SER A 9 -10.37 1.23 -10.42
CA SER A 9 -11.59 1.70 -11.08
C SER A 9 -12.35 0.57 -11.78
N ILE A 10 -11.63 -0.36 -12.43
CA ILE A 10 -12.25 -1.51 -13.12
C ILE A 10 -12.41 -2.74 -12.22
N SER A 11 -12.00 -2.66 -10.95
CA SER A 11 -11.94 -3.84 -10.06
C SER A 11 -13.29 -4.52 -9.81
N LYS A 12 -14.41 -3.79 -9.95
CA LYS A 12 -15.78 -4.31 -9.81
C LYS A 12 -16.30 -4.99 -11.08
N LEU A 13 -15.61 -4.86 -12.20
CA LEU A 13 -16.01 -5.46 -13.47
C LEU A 13 -15.61 -6.94 -13.55
N ASP A 14 -16.38 -7.72 -14.29
CA ASP A 14 -15.97 -9.07 -14.66
C ASP A 14 -14.74 -9.06 -15.59
N ASN A 15 -14.05 -10.19 -15.67
CA ASN A 15 -12.82 -10.32 -16.47
C ASN A 15 -13.02 -10.00 -17.96
N GLY A 16 -14.19 -10.34 -18.52
CA GLY A 16 -14.49 -10.02 -19.92
C GLY A 16 -14.50 -8.52 -20.17
N LYS A 17 -15.21 -7.77 -19.34
CA LYS A 17 -15.26 -6.30 -19.44
C LYS A 17 -13.91 -5.65 -19.15
N LYS A 18 -13.15 -6.15 -18.16
CA LYS A 18 -11.78 -5.70 -17.89
C LYS A 18 -10.90 -5.85 -19.13
N ASN A 19 -10.91 -7.03 -19.77
CA ASN A 19 -10.11 -7.29 -20.96
C ASN A 19 -10.49 -6.37 -22.13
N VAL A 20 -11.79 -6.09 -22.31
CA VAL A 20 -12.24 -5.15 -23.34
C VAL A 20 -11.73 -3.73 -23.09
N ILE A 21 -11.71 -3.28 -21.84
CA ILE A 21 -11.17 -1.95 -21.50
C ILE A 21 -9.67 -1.92 -21.76
N ILE A 22 -8.93 -2.94 -21.30
CA ILE A 22 -7.47 -3.00 -21.46
C ILE A 22 -7.10 -3.08 -22.95
N SER A 23 -7.83 -3.82 -23.77
CA SER A 23 -7.56 -3.93 -25.21
C SER A 23 -7.80 -2.65 -26.01
N LYS A 24 -8.52 -1.68 -25.41
CA LYS A 24 -8.74 -0.35 -26.01
C LYS A 24 -7.68 0.69 -25.64
N LEU A 25 -6.78 0.36 -24.72
CA LEU A 25 -5.63 1.20 -24.43
C LEU A 25 -4.69 1.20 -25.64
N ASP A 26 -3.92 2.27 -25.82
CA ASP A 26 -2.84 2.25 -26.81
C ASP A 26 -1.76 1.23 -26.43
N GLU A 27 -0.95 0.81 -27.39
CA GLU A 27 0.04 -0.26 -27.23
C GLU A 27 1.02 0.02 -26.09
N ASN A 28 1.48 1.26 -25.94
CA ASN A 28 2.39 1.65 -24.86
C ASN A 28 1.74 1.52 -23.48
N LEU A 29 0.48 1.96 -23.34
CA LEU A 29 -0.26 1.82 -22.09
C LEU A 29 -0.59 0.37 -21.78
N GLN A 30 -0.86 -0.48 -22.78
CA GLN A 30 -1.03 -1.92 -22.56
C GLN A 30 0.25 -2.57 -22.04
N GLU A 31 1.41 -2.26 -22.62
CA GLU A 31 2.71 -2.76 -22.15
C GLU A 31 3.00 -2.32 -20.70
N ILE A 32 2.81 -1.03 -20.40
CA ILE A 32 2.98 -0.49 -19.06
C ILE A 32 2.01 -1.17 -18.07
N TYR A 33 0.76 -1.39 -18.46
CA TYR A 33 -0.22 -2.08 -17.63
C TYR A 33 0.22 -3.50 -17.31
N LEU A 34 0.62 -4.29 -18.31
CA LEU A 34 1.08 -5.66 -18.10
C LEU A 34 2.30 -5.75 -17.20
N LYS A 35 3.25 -4.83 -17.38
CA LYS A 35 4.49 -4.78 -16.61
C LYS A 35 4.28 -4.36 -15.16
N HIS A 36 3.30 -3.48 -14.89
CA HIS A 36 3.07 -2.87 -13.57
C HIS A 36 1.70 -3.21 -12.99
N LYS A 37 1.06 -4.26 -13.49
CA LYS A 37 -0.23 -4.72 -12.98
C LYS A 37 -0.15 -4.96 -11.48
N PRO A 38 -1.07 -4.40 -10.68
CA PRO A 38 -1.07 -4.61 -9.25
C PRO A 38 -1.34 -6.06 -8.85
N ILE A 39 -0.71 -6.47 -7.77
CA ILE A 39 -0.98 -7.75 -7.11
C ILE A 39 -2.15 -7.52 -6.13
N GLU A 40 -3.22 -8.30 -6.26
CA GLU A 40 -4.33 -8.28 -5.30
C GLU A 40 -4.04 -9.26 -4.15
N LEU A 41 -4.07 -8.78 -2.91
CA LEU A 41 -3.77 -9.55 -1.71
C LEU A 41 -4.81 -9.32 -0.62
N LEU A 42 -4.91 -10.26 0.31
CA LEU A 42 -5.55 -10.06 1.60
C LEU A 42 -4.52 -9.60 2.64
N PRO A 43 -4.93 -8.96 3.74
CA PRO A 43 -4.03 -8.58 4.84
C PRO A 43 -3.19 -9.76 5.37
N SER A 44 -3.78 -10.95 5.44
CA SER A 44 -3.12 -12.19 5.86
C SER A 44 -2.06 -12.73 4.88
N GLU A 45 -2.11 -12.30 3.63
CA GLU A 45 -1.19 -12.74 2.58
C GLU A 45 -0.06 -11.73 2.32
N ALA A 46 -0.24 -10.48 2.76
CA ALA A 46 0.62 -9.39 2.36
C ALA A 46 2.09 -9.56 2.79
N ASP A 47 2.34 -10.07 4.00
CA ASP A 47 3.72 -10.32 4.47
C ASP A 47 4.40 -11.52 3.79
N SER A 48 3.63 -12.51 3.31
CA SER A 48 4.18 -13.73 2.71
C SER A 48 4.28 -13.70 1.20
N LYS A 49 3.35 -12.99 0.53
CA LYS A 49 3.24 -12.92 -0.94
C LYS A 49 3.56 -11.54 -1.50
N GLY A 50 3.67 -10.53 -0.65
CA GLY A 50 3.98 -9.16 -1.07
C GLY A 50 5.40 -9.03 -1.62
N ILE A 51 5.56 -8.17 -2.61
CA ILE A 51 6.84 -7.85 -3.22
C ILE A 51 7.12 -6.38 -2.98
N ILE A 52 8.27 -6.05 -2.36
CA ILE A 52 8.70 -4.67 -2.11
C ILE A 52 8.79 -3.91 -3.44
N ALA A 53 8.33 -2.67 -3.42
CA ALA A 53 8.22 -1.76 -4.56
C ALA A 53 7.17 -2.17 -5.62
N ALA A 54 6.42 -3.26 -5.42
CA ALA A 54 5.33 -3.62 -6.32
C ALA A 54 4.07 -2.80 -6.06
N ASN A 55 3.34 -2.52 -7.14
CA ASN A 55 1.96 -2.05 -7.07
C ASN A 55 1.09 -3.13 -6.44
N THR A 56 0.30 -2.77 -5.43
CA THR A 56 -0.49 -3.75 -4.68
C THR A 56 -1.85 -3.17 -4.32
N ILE A 57 -2.87 -4.02 -4.36
CA ILE A 57 -4.21 -3.71 -3.89
C ILE A 57 -4.52 -4.68 -2.74
N ILE A 58 -4.86 -4.13 -1.57
CA ILE A 58 -5.23 -4.94 -0.40
C ILE A 58 -6.68 -4.63 -0.02
N THR A 59 -7.45 -5.68 0.23
CA THR A 59 -8.87 -5.57 0.61
C THR A 59 -9.05 -5.86 2.09
N GLY A 60 -9.70 -4.93 2.83
CA GLY A 60 -9.98 -5.12 4.24
C GLY A 60 -10.70 -3.94 4.88
N ILE A 61 -10.78 -3.94 6.21
CA ILE A 61 -11.40 -2.87 7.00
C ILE A 61 -10.29 -2.11 7.72
N PRO A 62 -10.06 -0.83 7.38
CA PRO A 62 -9.02 -0.04 8.03
C PRO A 62 -9.47 0.42 9.42
N LYS A 63 -8.55 0.35 10.37
CA LYS A 63 -8.70 0.91 11.71
C LYS A 63 -7.51 1.81 12.02
N LEU A 64 -7.77 3.07 12.32
CA LEU A 64 -6.71 4.03 12.65
C LEU A 64 -5.98 3.59 13.93
N THR A 65 -4.67 3.52 13.86
CA THR A 65 -3.80 3.21 15.00
C THR A 65 -3.73 4.43 15.92
N LYS A 66 -4.23 4.30 17.15
CA LYS A 66 -4.41 5.44 18.07
C LYS A 66 -3.13 5.82 18.84
N SER A 67 -2.14 4.94 18.93
CA SER A 67 -1.00 5.13 19.83
C SER A 67 0.31 5.25 19.05
N LYS A 68 1.04 6.35 19.34
CA LYS A 68 2.45 6.50 18.93
C LYS A 68 3.37 5.48 19.61
N THR A 69 2.98 4.98 20.78
CA THR A 69 3.78 4.06 21.60
C THR A 69 3.73 2.62 21.11
N ASP A 70 2.65 2.22 20.43
CA ASP A 70 2.46 0.85 19.95
C ASP A 70 3.05 0.61 18.57
N PHE A 71 3.48 1.67 17.89
CA PHE A 71 4.02 1.60 16.54
C PHE A 71 5.43 2.20 16.47
N ILE A 72 6.43 1.34 16.41
CA ILE A 72 7.83 1.70 16.23
C ILE A 72 8.23 1.31 14.81
N GLY A 73 8.12 2.26 13.87
CA GLY A 73 8.55 2.06 12.49
C GLY A 73 9.14 3.33 11.89
N PHE A 74 10.21 3.17 11.13
CA PHE A 74 10.89 4.27 10.47
C PHE A 74 10.95 4.04 8.97
N ILE A 75 10.87 5.11 8.20
CA ILE A 75 11.22 5.12 6.78
C ILE A 75 12.56 5.81 6.60
N MET A 76 13.30 5.35 5.60
CA MET A 76 14.57 5.93 5.22
C MET A 76 14.35 6.91 4.07
N ILE A 77 14.63 8.19 4.30
CA ILE A 77 14.50 9.22 3.27
C ILE A 77 15.90 9.65 2.84
N PRO A 78 16.26 9.54 1.55
CA PRO A 78 17.51 10.07 1.05
C PRO A 78 17.50 11.60 1.09
N ILE A 79 18.56 12.19 1.63
CA ILE A 79 18.79 13.64 1.66
C ILE A 79 20.08 13.92 0.88
N MET A 80 19.97 14.73 -0.15
CA MET A 80 21.15 15.20 -0.90
C MET A 80 21.67 16.50 -0.31
N ILE A 81 22.93 16.50 0.08
CA ILE A 81 23.67 17.68 0.53
C ILE A 81 24.87 17.87 -0.41
N GLY A 82 24.76 18.76 -1.39
CA GLY A 82 25.72 18.84 -2.48
C GLY A 82 25.78 17.54 -3.28
N ASN A 83 26.95 16.94 -3.40
CA ASN A 83 27.16 15.67 -4.12
C ASN A 83 27.12 14.43 -3.19
N VAL A 84 26.77 14.59 -1.93
CA VAL A 84 26.72 13.51 -0.95
C VAL A 84 25.28 13.15 -0.66
N THR A 85 24.93 11.87 -0.82
CA THR A 85 23.64 11.33 -0.39
C THR A 85 23.79 10.78 1.03
N THR A 86 23.03 11.36 1.96
CA THR A 86 22.84 10.83 3.31
C THR A 86 21.41 10.33 3.47
N PHE A 87 21.12 9.64 4.58
CA PHE A 87 19.80 9.11 4.85
C PHE A 87 19.31 9.58 6.22
N SER A 88 18.06 10.04 6.26
CA SER A 88 17.35 10.33 7.49
C SER A 88 16.33 9.25 7.80
N LEU A 89 16.30 8.82 9.07
CA LEU A 89 15.26 7.92 9.58
C LEU A 89 14.14 8.77 10.18
N ILE A 90 12.97 8.70 9.58
CA ILE A 90 11.80 9.46 10.04
C ILE A 90 10.74 8.48 10.52
N PRO A 91 10.15 8.69 11.73
CA PRO A 91 9.04 7.87 12.18
C PRO A 91 7.89 7.90 11.17
N LEU A 92 7.38 6.73 10.79
CA LEU A 92 6.29 6.61 9.80
C LEU A 92 5.07 7.45 10.21
N ILE A 93 4.74 7.45 11.50
CA ILE A 93 3.62 8.20 12.07
C ILE A 93 3.76 9.72 12.00
N ASP A 94 4.94 10.27 11.73
CA ASP A 94 5.11 11.72 11.60
C ASP A 94 4.66 12.22 10.22
N ILE A 95 4.71 11.34 9.20
CA ILE A 95 4.37 11.65 7.81
C ILE A 95 2.99 11.12 7.42
N TYR A 96 2.58 10.00 8.02
CA TYR A 96 1.36 9.28 7.65
C TYR A 96 0.41 9.08 8.83
N ASP A 97 -0.87 9.01 8.52
CA ASP A 97 -1.86 8.34 9.35
C ASP A 97 -1.70 6.83 9.13
N VAL A 98 -1.44 6.09 10.19
CA VAL A 98 -1.19 4.66 10.13
C VAL A 98 -2.44 3.89 10.51
N TYR A 99 -2.82 2.96 9.65
CA TYR A 99 -3.98 2.08 9.85
C TYR A 99 -3.55 0.63 9.90
N GLU A 100 -4.26 -0.15 10.69
CA GLU A 100 -4.31 -1.62 10.58
C GLU A 100 -5.46 -1.98 9.63
N LEU A 101 -5.15 -2.55 8.49
CA LEU A 101 -6.15 -3.12 7.60
C LEU A 101 -6.41 -4.55 8.04
N ARG A 102 -7.63 -4.84 8.47
CA ARG A 102 -8.02 -6.15 9.01
C ARG A 102 -8.69 -6.98 7.94
N ASP A 103 -8.35 -8.27 7.94
CA ASP A 103 -9.05 -9.28 7.17
C ASP A 103 -10.40 -9.60 7.84
N GLU A 104 -11.45 -9.77 7.07
CA GLU A 104 -12.76 -10.19 7.61
C GLU A 104 -12.76 -11.64 8.13
N LYS A 105 -11.91 -12.48 7.55
CA LYS A 105 -11.89 -13.94 7.81
C LYS A 105 -10.81 -14.37 8.79
N SER A 106 -9.88 -13.50 9.13
CA SER A 106 -8.79 -13.82 10.04
C SER A 106 -8.57 -12.67 11.02
N SER A 107 -7.90 -12.98 12.16
CA SER A 107 -7.45 -11.94 13.11
C SER A 107 -6.22 -11.18 12.64
N GLN A 108 -5.69 -11.50 11.46
CA GLN A 108 -4.48 -10.87 10.95
C GLN A 108 -4.78 -9.49 10.39
N SER A 109 -3.83 -8.60 10.56
CA SER A 109 -3.89 -7.24 10.04
C SER A 109 -2.59 -6.90 9.32
N PHE A 110 -2.68 -5.98 8.37
CA PHE A 110 -1.54 -5.45 7.64
C PHE A 110 -1.48 -3.93 7.78
N LEU A 111 -0.27 -3.37 7.84
CA LEU A 111 -0.08 -1.94 8.03
C LEU A 111 -0.27 -1.16 6.74
N ILE A 112 -1.04 -0.09 6.83
CA ILE A 112 -1.24 0.89 5.77
C ILE A 112 -0.82 2.25 6.28
N ALA A 113 -0.01 2.95 5.48
CA ALA A 113 0.37 4.33 5.69
C ALA A 113 -0.39 5.21 4.67
N HIS A 114 -1.24 6.08 5.16
CA HIS A 114 -2.00 7.03 4.34
C HIS A 114 -1.52 8.46 4.63
N SER A 115 -1.31 9.28 3.59
CA SER A 115 -0.74 10.61 3.73
C SER A 115 -1.51 11.47 4.73
N LYS A 116 -0.84 12.08 5.70
CA LYS A 116 -1.44 13.08 6.59
C LYS A 116 -1.97 14.26 5.78
N GLY A 117 -3.16 14.71 6.13
CA GLY A 117 -3.84 15.80 5.41
C GLY A 117 -4.75 15.33 4.28
N ALA A 118 -4.67 14.06 3.86
CA ALA A 118 -5.69 13.45 3.01
C ALA A 118 -6.94 13.09 3.84
N ASN A 119 -8.06 12.84 3.14
CA ASN A 119 -9.28 12.36 3.79
C ASN A 119 -9.01 11.03 4.49
N LYS A 120 -9.46 10.89 5.74
CA LYS A 120 -9.32 9.64 6.49
C LYS A 120 -9.95 8.46 5.76
N LEU A 121 -9.31 7.30 5.88
CA LEU A 121 -9.89 6.07 5.37
C LEU A 121 -11.16 5.72 6.16
N PRO A 122 -12.27 5.34 5.48
CA PRO A 122 -13.52 5.00 6.16
C PRO A 122 -13.38 3.66 6.89
N GLU A 123 -14.00 3.54 8.06
CA GLU A 123 -14.04 2.27 8.84
C GLU A 123 -15.06 1.28 8.24
N LYS A 124 -14.93 1.02 6.96
CA LYS A 124 -15.74 0.09 6.16
C LYS A 124 -14.83 -0.77 5.32
N LYS A 125 -15.38 -1.81 4.70
CA LYS A 125 -14.63 -2.63 3.76
C LYS A 125 -14.24 -1.82 2.53
N ILE A 126 -12.94 -1.74 2.27
CA ILE A 126 -12.36 -1.01 1.15
C ILE A 126 -11.33 -1.84 0.42
N LYS A 127 -11.09 -1.50 -0.84
CA LYS A 127 -9.85 -1.80 -1.54
C LYS A 127 -8.91 -0.62 -1.41
N VAL A 128 -7.69 -0.85 -0.95
CA VAL A 128 -6.63 0.16 -0.88
C VAL A 128 -5.55 -0.20 -1.87
N ALA A 129 -5.24 0.73 -2.76
CA ALA A 129 -4.21 0.60 -3.78
C ALA A 129 -3.00 1.46 -3.42
N GLY A 130 -1.81 0.90 -3.55
CA GLY A 130 -0.57 1.57 -3.19
C GLY A 130 0.67 0.80 -3.60
N VAL A 131 1.79 1.15 -2.99
CA VAL A 131 3.08 0.51 -3.21
C VAL A 131 3.57 -0.11 -1.90
N LEU A 132 4.00 -1.37 -1.97
CA LEU A 132 4.60 -2.04 -0.81
C LEU A 132 6.00 -1.47 -0.53
N LYS A 133 6.22 -1.08 0.71
CA LYS A 133 7.49 -0.56 1.19
C LYS A 133 8.00 -1.34 2.40
N GLU A 134 9.30 -1.33 2.56
CA GLU A 134 9.96 -1.94 3.71
C GLU A 134 9.87 -1.01 4.93
N LEU A 135 9.49 -1.58 6.07
CA LEU A 135 9.50 -0.91 7.36
C LEU A 135 10.79 -1.28 8.09
N LYS A 136 11.65 -0.30 8.35
CA LYS A 136 12.86 -0.52 9.14
C LYS A 136 12.49 -0.63 10.62
N ALA A 137 12.82 -1.77 11.23
CA ALA A 137 12.72 -1.93 12.68
C ALA A 137 13.91 -1.27 13.40
N ASN A 138 13.73 -0.91 14.67
CA ASN A 138 14.84 -0.41 15.48
C ASN A 138 15.94 -1.48 15.60
N LYS A 139 17.21 -1.07 15.60
CA LYS A 139 18.40 -1.96 15.59
C LYS A 139 18.41 -3.05 16.69
N ASN A 140 17.60 -2.90 17.73
CA ASN A 140 17.51 -3.83 18.85
C ASN A 140 16.47 -4.96 18.69
N GLU A 141 15.64 -4.90 17.65
CA GLU A 141 14.69 -5.96 17.35
C GLU A 141 15.23 -6.85 16.23
N LYS A 142 15.63 -8.08 16.56
CA LYS A 142 15.97 -9.16 15.61
C LYS A 142 14.75 -9.68 14.82
N LYS A 143 13.72 -8.85 14.64
CA LYS A 143 12.53 -9.22 13.86
C LYS A 143 12.76 -8.99 12.38
N ALA A 144 12.23 -9.91 11.57
CA ALA A 144 12.21 -9.82 10.13
C ALA A 144 11.68 -8.44 9.67
N SER A 145 12.24 -7.93 8.58
CA SER A 145 11.77 -6.70 7.95
C SER A 145 10.25 -6.79 7.74
N LYS A 146 9.51 -5.86 8.32
CA LYS A 146 8.07 -5.75 8.10
C LYS A 146 7.81 -4.91 6.88
N MET A 147 6.73 -5.23 6.17
CA MET A 147 6.24 -4.41 5.07
C MET A 147 5.04 -3.57 5.50
N PHE A 148 4.80 -2.50 4.76
CA PHE A 148 3.58 -1.72 4.84
C PHE A 148 3.16 -1.26 3.44
N LEU A 149 1.88 -0.97 3.24
CA LEU A 149 1.36 -0.36 2.02
C LEU A 149 1.35 1.16 2.16
N GLU A 150 2.10 1.86 1.32
CA GLU A 150 1.91 3.31 1.14
C GLU A 150 0.69 3.52 0.25
N ALA A 151 -0.43 3.89 0.86
CA ALA A 151 -1.71 4.05 0.19
C ALA A 151 -1.74 5.30 -0.68
N VAL A 152 -2.19 5.15 -1.92
CA VAL A 152 -2.38 6.24 -2.90
C VAL A 152 -3.86 6.45 -3.19
N TYR A 153 -4.61 5.36 -3.36
CA TYR A 153 -6.03 5.39 -3.67
C TYR A 153 -6.79 4.38 -2.81
N HIS A 154 -8.06 4.66 -2.58
CA HIS A 154 -8.97 3.67 -1.98
C HIS A 154 -10.35 3.74 -2.62
N MET A 155 -11.10 2.65 -2.50
CA MET A 155 -12.47 2.53 -2.99
C MET A 155 -13.30 1.69 -2.02
N GLU A 156 -14.49 2.18 -1.65
CA GLU A 156 -15.43 1.40 -0.85
C GLU A 156 -16.00 0.23 -1.66
N ILE A 157 -16.13 -0.91 -0.97
CA ILE A 157 -16.77 -2.11 -1.53
C ILE A 157 -18.06 -2.33 -0.74
N ASN A 158 -19.15 -2.31 -1.45
CA ASN A 158 -20.48 -2.68 -0.92
C ASN A 158 -20.64 -4.20 -0.96
#